data_959f9844fcfe0a21369873d5c1857b52
#
_entry.id   959f9844fcfe0a21369873d5c1857b52
#
_cell.length_a   1.000
_cell.length_b   1.000
_cell.length_c   1.000
_cell.angle_alpha   90.00
_cell.angle_beta   90.00
_cell.angle_gamma   90.00
#
_symmetry.space_group_name_H-M   'P 1'
#
loop_
_entity.id
_entity.type
_entity.pdbx_description
1 polymer ?
#
loop_
_entity_poly.entity_id
_entity_poly.type
_entity_poly.pdbx_seq_one_letter_code
_entity_poly.pdbx_strand_id
1 'polypeptide(L)'
;MLIINSWFGRTGNNILQLIRAIHYAILNNHNIIIFENHNLLLSNKIKLQNIEYENKSQINDTFFNLNKYNIVDPEPYLMKKYFQKYIKPIFKIKLNENNNIIVNDKIVYIHFRGGDIFSNNPHNAYVQPPLSYYKNIINNYDNAILVCEDKKNPCIDDLLKQQNIEYTSNTVEKDLSILS
;
A
#
# COMPACT_ATOMS: atom_id res chain seq x y z
N MET A 1 -15.24 -4.01 19.85
CA MET A 1 -14.52 -2.93 19.14
C MET A 1 -13.06 -3.31 19.05
N LEU A 2 -12.39 -2.98 17.98
CA LEU A 2 -10.95 -3.20 17.80
C LEU A 2 -10.24 -1.83 17.73
N ILE A 3 -9.10 -1.67 18.40
CA ILE A 3 -8.37 -0.40 18.45
C ILE A 3 -6.94 -0.63 17.94
N ILE A 4 -6.52 0.16 16.95
CA ILE A 4 -5.15 0.29 16.51
C ILE A 4 -4.59 1.57 17.12
N ASN A 5 -3.71 1.45 18.10
CA ASN A 5 -3.21 2.57 18.89
C ASN A 5 -1.89 3.17 18.36
N SER A 6 -1.36 2.65 17.28
CA SER A 6 -0.18 3.20 16.61
C SER A 6 -0.02 2.63 15.20
N TRP A 7 0.51 3.48 14.31
CA TRP A 7 0.92 3.06 12.98
C TRP A 7 2.33 2.47 12.98
N PHE A 8 2.53 1.45 12.18
CA PHE A 8 3.81 0.78 12.09
C PHE A 8 4.39 0.85 10.66
N GLY A 9 5.60 1.38 10.55
CA GLY A 9 6.30 1.53 9.28
C GLY A 9 5.73 2.64 8.39
N ARG A 10 5.92 2.50 7.06
CA ARG A 10 5.45 3.45 6.06
C ARG A 10 4.04 3.13 5.56
N THR A 11 3.51 3.96 4.68
CA THR A 11 2.13 3.90 4.16
C THR A 11 1.68 2.49 3.74
N GLY A 12 2.49 1.75 3.00
CA GLY A 12 2.15 0.38 2.59
C GLY A 12 1.93 -0.55 3.79
N ASN A 13 2.78 -0.45 4.80
CA ASN A 13 2.65 -1.20 6.05
C ASN A 13 1.39 -0.79 6.82
N ASN A 14 1.04 0.51 6.82
CA ASN A 14 -0.17 1.00 7.49
C ASN A 14 -1.44 0.47 6.81
N ILE A 15 -1.49 0.44 5.48
CA ILE A 15 -2.59 -0.17 4.74
C ILE A 15 -2.68 -1.68 5.03
N LEU A 16 -1.56 -2.38 5.03
CA LEU A 16 -1.52 -3.79 5.38
C LEU A 16 -1.97 -4.03 6.82
N GLN A 17 -1.60 -3.16 7.75
CA GLN A 17 -2.05 -3.19 9.13
C GLN A 17 -3.57 -3.07 9.24
N LEU A 18 -4.19 -2.16 8.47
CA LEU A 18 -5.65 -2.05 8.39
C LEU A 18 -6.30 -3.31 7.81
N ILE A 19 -5.74 -3.87 6.74
CA ILE A 19 -6.24 -5.10 6.13
C ILE A 19 -6.23 -6.25 7.13
N ARG A 20 -5.14 -6.42 7.85
CA ARG A 20 -5.00 -7.44 8.92
C ARG A 20 -5.99 -7.20 10.06
N ALA A 21 -6.16 -5.93 10.47
CA ALA A 21 -7.11 -5.57 11.50
C ALA A 21 -8.56 -5.84 11.08
N ILE A 22 -8.92 -5.57 9.83
CA ILE A 22 -10.23 -5.90 9.26
C ILE A 22 -10.43 -7.42 9.28
N HIS A 23 -9.45 -8.19 8.83
CA HIS A 23 -9.52 -9.65 8.84
C HIS A 23 -9.72 -10.20 10.26
N TYR A 24 -8.88 -9.75 11.19
CA TYR A 24 -9.00 -10.12 12.61
C TYR A 24 -10.35 -9.74 13.21
N ALA A 25 -10.83 -8.53 12.93
CA ALA A 25 -12.11 -8.03 13.42
C ALA A 25 -13.28 -8.88 12.91
N ILE A 26 -13.24 -9.31 11.64
CA ILE A 26 -14.25 -10.19 11.05
C ILE A 26 -14.24 -11.57 11.75
N LEU A 27 -13.05 -12.16 11.93
CA LEU A 27 -12.92 -13.49 12.57
C LEU A 27 -13.30 -13.47 14.05
N ASN A 28 -13.15 -12.34 14.73
CA ASN A 28 -13.42 -12.21 16.17
C ASN A 28 -14.68 -11.37 16.47
N ASN A 29 -15.53 -11.17 15.48
CA ASN A 29 -16.82 -10.51 15.65
C ASN A 29 -16.74 -9.07 16.17
N HIS A 30 -15.71 -8.31 15.82
CA HIS A 30 -15.68 -6.87 16.05
C HIS A 30 -16.35 -6.12 14.90
N ASN A 31 -17.30 -5.27 15.17
CA ASN A 31 -18.04 -4.50 14.16
C ASN A 31 -17.49 -3.07 13.93
N ILE A 32 -16.52 -2.66 14.72
CA ILE A 32 -15.90 -1.34 14.65
C ILE A 32 -14.39 -1.48 14.83
N ILE A 33 -13.64 -0.80 13.97
CA ILE A 33 -12.20 -0.58 14.10
C ILE A 33 -11.97 0.91 14.27
N ILE A 34 -11.23 1.32 15.30
CA ILE A 34 -10.78 2.68 15.53
C ILE A 34 -9.25 2.70 15.42
N PHE A 35 -8.72 3.75 14.82
CA PHE A 35 -7.26 3.91 14.64
C PHE A 35 -6.87 5.39 14.75
N GLU A 36 -5.58 5.64 14.98
CA GLU A 36 -5.04 7.00 14.98
C GLU A 36 -5.21 7.67 13.61
N ASN A 37 -5.27 9.01 13.61
CA ASN A 37 -5.34 9.77 12.36
C ASN A 37 -4.17 9.43 11.43
N HIS A 38 -4.47 9.28 10.16
CA HIS A 38 -3.50 8.99 9.12
C HIS A 38 -3.65 9.99 7.98
N ASN A 39 -2.53 10.51 7.46
CA ASN A 39 -2.54 11.58 6.45
C ASN A 39 -3.32 11.24 5.19
N LEU A 40 -3.33 9.97 4.80
CA LEU A 40 -4.01 9.49 3.57
C LEU A 40 -5.44 9.02 3.81
N LEU A 41 -5.97 9.11 5.04
CA LEU A 41 -7.32 8.64 5.36
C LEU A 41 -8.22 9.81 5.77
N LEU A 42 -9.47 9.75 5.32
CA LEU A 42 -10.53 10.72 5.64
C LEU A 42 -11.20 10.46 6.98
N SER A 43 -11.01 9.27 7.54
CA SER A 43 -11.64 8.81 8.77
C SER A 43 -10.62 8.04 9.59
N ASN A 44 -10.78 8.07 10.91
CA ASN A 44 -10.08 7.25 11.86
C ASN A 44 -10.92 6.05 12.35
N LYS A 45 -11.98 5.70 11.61
CA LYS A 45 -12.94 4.67 11.98
C LYS A 45 -13.42 3.90 10.76
N ILE A 46 -13.47 2.58 10.89
CA ILE A 46 -14.12 1.67 9.94
C ILE A 46 -15.27 0.96 10.64
N LYS A 47 -16.46 1.01 10.03
CA LYS A 47 -17.60 0.17 10.42
C LYS A 47 -17.64 -1.05 9.50
N LEU A 48 -17.62 -2.24 10.09
CA LEU A 48 -17.77 -3.50 9.38
C LEU A 48 -19.27 -3.79 9.27
N GLN A 49 -19.82 -3.68 8.05
CA GLN A 49 -21.25 -3.92 7.79
C GLN A 49 -21.53 -5.43 7.70
N ASN A 50 -22.66 -5.85 8.27
CA ASN A 50 -23.27 -7.16 8.12
C ASN A 50 -22.39 -8.35 8.56
N ILE A 51 -22.01 -8.35 9.83
CA ILE A 51 -21.76 -9.59 10.52
C ILE A 51 -23.07 -9.85 11.28
N GLU A 52 -23.89 -10.78 10.79
CA GLU A 52 -25.05 -11.29 11.55
C GLU A 52 -24.51 -12.01 12.77
N TYR A 53 -24.80 -11.49 13.96
CA TYR A 53 -24.35 -12.07 15.21
C TYR A 53 -25.47 -12.87 15.83
N GLU A 54 -25.27 -14.14 15.98
CA GLU A 54 -26.12 -14.98 16.82
C GLU A 54 -25.81 -14.90 18.33
N ASN A 55 -24.68 -14.29 18.73
CA ASN A 55 -24.34 -14.19 20.16
C ASN A 55 -23.73 -12.85 20.54
N LYS A 56 -24.43 -12.08 21.35
CA LYS A 56 -23.95 -10.92 22.08
C LYS A 56 -23.08 -11.34 23.27
N SER A 57 -21.85 -11.77 23.03
CA SER A 57 -20.85 -11.80 24.09
C SER A 57 -20.36 -10.38 24.35
N GLN A 58 -20.07 -10.05 25.60
CA GLN A 58 -19.63 -8.72 26.05
C GLN A 58 -18.55 -8.16 25.14
N ILE A 59 -18.78 -6.93 24.64
CA ILE A 59 -17.84 -6.19 23.81
C ILE A 59 -16.69 -5.74 24.73
N ASN A 60 -15.68 -6.56 24.85
CA ASN A 60 -14.42 -6.12 25.44
C ASN A 60 -13.61 -5.39 24.37
N ASP A 61 -13.13 -4.20 24.69
CA ASP A 61 -12.22 -3.45 23.83
C ASP A 61 -10.94 -4.26 23.66
N THR A 62 -10.62 -4.58 22.41
CA THR A 62 -9.40 -5.33 22.08
C THR A 62 -8.41 -4.41 21.40
N PHE A 63 -7.22 -4.27 21.99
CA PHE A 63 -6.11 -3.53 21.40
C PHE A 63 -5.39 -4.42 20.39
N PHE A 64 -5.34 -3.96 19.16
CA PHE A 64 -4.67 -4.64 18.06
C PHE A 64 -3.20 -4.27 18.03
N ASN A 65 -2.34 -5.19 18.47
CA ASN A 65 -0.91 -5.05 18.39
C ASN A 65 -0.34 -6.10 17.45
N LEU A 66 0.20 -5.67 16.31
CA LEU A 66 0.77 -6.55 15.28
C LEU A 66 1.87 -7.50 15.80
N ASN A 67 2.62 -7.08 16.81
CA ASN A 67 3.71 -7.88 17.38
C ASN A 67 3.21 -8.98 18.35
N LYS A 68 1.97 -8.88 18.82
CA LYS A 68 1.43 -9.77 19.84
C LYS A 68 0.60 -10.92 19.27
N TYR A 69 0.08 -10.75 18.05
CA TYR A 69 -0.73 -11.76 17.40
C TYR A 69 0.01 -12.32 16.19
N ASN A 70 0.19 -13.64 16.15
CA ASN A 70 0.57 -14.35 14.93
C ASN A 70 -0.61 -14.26 13.95
N ILE A 71 -0.83 -13.08 13.39
CA ILE A 71 -1.90 -12.85 12.44
C ILE A 71 -1.39 -13.35 11.11
N VAL A 72 -2.00 -14.42 10.66
CA VAL A 72 -1.82 -14.91 9.31
C VAL A 72 -2.35 -13.85 8.36
N ASP A 73 -1.55 -13.46 7.38
CA ASP A 73 -2.02 -12.58 6.33
C ASP A 73 -3.24 -13.20 5.63
N PRO A 74 -4.30 -12.43 5.38
CA PRO A 74 -5.42 -12.95 4.63
C PRO A 74 -4.98 -13.28 3.19
N GLU A 75 -5.65 -14.22 2.58
CA GLU A 75 -5.44 -14.57 1.17
C GLU A 75 -5.49 -13.33 0.27
N PRO A 76 -4.68 -13.24 -0.80
CA PRO A 76 -4.57 -12.04 -1.64
C PRO A 76 -5.92 -11.50 -2.15
N TYR A 77 -6.87 -12.40 -2.48
CA TYR A 77 -8.20 -11.99 -2.93
C TYR A 77 -9.01 -11.31 -1.81
N LEU A 78 -8.84 -11.74 -0.54
CA LEU A 78 -9.45 -11.10 0.62
C LEU A 78 -8.81 -9.75 0.89
N MET A 79 -7.49 -9.64 0.75
CA MET A 79 -6.78 -8.35 0.89
C MET A 79 -7.34 -7.32 -0.09
N LYS A 80 -7.48 -7.69 -1.36
CA LYS A 80 -8.10 -6.84 -2.39
C LYS A 80 -9.54 -6.47 -2.03
N LYS A 81 -10.36 -7.45 -1.62
CA LYS A 81 -11.75 -7.22 -1.21
C LYS A 81 -11.87 -6.27 -0.02
N TYR A 82 -11.02 -6.44 1.02
CA TYR A 82 -11.04 -5.58 2.20
C TYR A 82 -10.58 -4.16 1.87
N PHE A 83 -9.53 -4.02 1.06
CA PHE A 83 -9.11 -2.72 0.57
C PHE A 83 -10.23 -2.00 -0.16
N GLN A 84 -10.82 -2.63 -1.17
CA GLN A 84 -11.88 -2.04 -1.98
C GLN A 84 -13.13 -1.66 -1.16
N LYS A 85 -13.56 -2.54 -0.26
CA LYS A 85 -14.81 -2.36 0.49
C LYS A 85 -14.68 -1.38 1.65
N TYR A 86 -13.56 -1.38 2.37
CA TYR A 86 -13.46 -0.69 3.65
C TYR A 86 -12.41 0.44 3.68
N ILE A 87 -11.32 0.31 2.94
CA ILE A 87 -10.22 1.29 2.96
C ILE A 87 -10.37 2.31 1.85
N LYS A 88 -10.61 1.87 0.63
CA LYS A 88 -10.77 2.75 -0.53
C LYS A 88 -11.81 3.88 -0.31
N PRO A 89 -12.99 3.64 0.29
CA PRO A 89 -13.98 4.70 0.54
C PRO A 89 -13.51 5.80 1.49
N ILE A 90 -12.54 5.50 2.36
CA ILE A 90 -11.97 6.47 3.30
C ILE A 90 -10.58 6.96 2.89
N PHE A 91 -10.09 6.56 1.72
CA PHE A 91 -8.80 7.00 1.20
C PHE A 91 -8.93 8.41 0.60
N LYS A 92 -8.05 9.35 0.98
CA LYS A 92 -8.10 10.74 0.50
C LYS A 92 -7.82 10.86 -1.00
N ILE A 93 -6.97 9.98 -1.51
CA ILE A 93 -6.61 9.97 -2.91
C ILE A 93 -7.75 9.31 -3.67
N LYS A 94 -8.36 10.04 -4.59
CA LYS A 94 -9.23 9.44 -5.59
C LYS A 94 -8.34 8.64 -6.53
N LEU A 95 -8.19 7.37 -6.23
CA LEU A 95 -7.62 6.43 -7.18
C LEU A 95 -8.47 6.53 -8.45
N ASN A 96 -7.83 6.77 -9.59
CA ASN A 96 -8.54 7.04 -10.84
C ASN A 96 -9.49 5.87 -11.16
N GLU A 97 -10.78 6.06 -10.89
CA GLU A 97 -11.83 5.11 -11.28
C GLU A 97 -12.25 5.28 -12.75
N ASN A 98 -11.85 6.39 -13.35
CA ASN A 98 -12.09 6.64 -14.75
C ASN A 98 -11.17 5.76 -15.57
N ASN A 99 -11.67 4.56 -15.90
CA ASN A 99 -11.13 3.64 -16.89
C ASN A 99 -10.99 4.23 -18.30
N ASN A 100 -11.14 5.55 -18.42
CA ASN A 100 -10.82 6.36 -19.58
C ASN A 100 -9.40 6.92 -19.54
N ILE A 101 -8.54 6.51 -18.60
CA ILE A 101 -7.12 6.51 -18.92
C ILE A 101 -7.04 5.56 -20.11
N ILE A 102 -6.87 6.12 -21.28
CA ILE A 102 -6.28 5.41 -22.40
C ILE A 102 -5.00 4.84 -21.78
N VAL A 103 -5.08 3.59 -21.31
CA VAL A 103 -3.89 2.83 -20.93
C VAL A 103 -3.12 2.86 -22.24
N ASN A 104 -2.17 3.77 -22.32
CA ASN A 104 -1.29 3.80 -23.45
C ASN A 104 -0.41 2.57 -23.25
N ASP A 105 -0.82 1.46 -23.87
CA ASP A 105 -0.12 0.16 -23.79
C ASP A 105 1.37 0.26 -24.14
N LYS A 106 1.78 1.47 -24.57
CA LYS A 106 3.15 1.83 -24.92
C LYS A 106 3.96 2.46 -23.80
N ILE A 107 3.34 2.83 -22.67
CA ILE A 107 4.01 3.45 -21.51
C ILE A 107 3.95 2.52 -20.31
N VAL A 108 5.10 2.23 -19.71
CA VAL A 108 5.15 1.51 -18.43
C VAL A 108 5.50 2.47 -17.29
N TYR A 109 4.77 2.36 -16.19
CA TYR A 109 5.07 3.04 -14.93
C TYR A 109 5.75 2.06 -13.97
N ILE A 110 6.93 2.40 -13.50
CA ILE A 110 7.71 1.52 -12.61
C ILE A 110 7.99 2.25 -11.30
N HIS A 111 7.45 1.71 -10.20
CA HIS A 111 7.80 2.20 -8.88
C HIS A 111 9.18 1.68 -8.46
N PHE A 112 10.11 2.60 -8.21
CA PHE A 112 11.41 2.32 -7.63
C PHE A 112 11.39 2.66 -6.14
N ARG A 113 11.76 1.71 -5.34
CA ARG A 113 11.97 1.98 -3.93
C ARG A 113 13.27 2.77 -3.74
N GLY A 114 13.19 3.85 -2.97
CA GLY A 114 14.30 4.74 -2.63
C GLY A 114 14.45 4.88 -1.10
N GLY A 115 15.04 5.98 -0.67
CA GLY A 115 15.10 6.40 0.72
C GLY A 115 15.95 5.49 1.62
N ASP A 116 15.32 4.96 2.64
CA ASP A 116 15.94 4.21 3.74
C ASP A 116 16.64 2.91 3.32
N ILE A 117 16.20 2.28 2.24
CA ILE A 117 16.80 1.03 1.76
C ILE A 117 18.22 1.21 1.19
N PHE A 118 18.59 2.45 0.87
CA PHE A 118 19.95 2.84 0.42
C PHE A 118 20.69 3.65 1.50
N SER A 119 20.31 3.53 2.76
CA SER A 119 21.05 4.07 3.89
C SER A 119 22.35 3.29 4.13
N ASN A 120 23.24 3.86 4.96
CA ASN A 120 24.52 3.19 5.32
C ASN A 120 24.33 1.86 6.06
N ASN A 121 23.16 1.62 6.63
CA ASN A 121 22.84 0.39 7.34
C ASN A 121 21.43 -0.10 6.97
N PRO A 122 21.23 -0.60 5.74
CA PRO A 122 19.93 -1.05 5.28
C PRO A 122 19.54 -2.37 5.97
N HIS A 123 18.25 -2.58 6.13
CA HIS A 123 17.75 -3.86 6.65
C HIS A 123 18.07 -5.00 5.66
N ASN A 124 18.58 -6.13 6.15
CA ASN A 124 19.04 -7.26 5.32
C ASN A 124 17.97 -7.86 4.39
N ALA A 125 16.69 -7.65 4.68
CA ALA A 125 15.59 -8.12 3.84
C ALA A 125 15.27 -7.18 2.65
N TYR A 126 15.97 -6.05 2.50
CA TYR A 126 15.75 -5.10 1.39
C TYR A 126 16.50 -5.54 0.13
N VAL A 127 15.98 -6.58 -0.50
CA VAL A 127 16.50 -7.04 -1.80
C VAL A 127 15.86 -6.22 -2.92
N GLN A 128 16.69 -5.67 -3.81
CA GLN A 128 16.23 -4.95 -4.99
C GLN A 128 16.44 -5.80 -6.24
N PRO A 129 15.52 -5.73 -7.21
CA PRO A 129 15.73 -6.37 -8.51
C PRO A 129 17.00 -5.80 -9.19
N PRO A 130 17.76 -6.63 -9.91
CA PRO A 130 18.92 -6.16 -10.66
C PRO A 130 18.52 -5.27 -11.85
N LEU A 131 19.46 -4.46 -12.34
CA LEU A 131 19.25 -3.57 -13.49
C LEU A 131 18.67 -4.32 -14.73
N SER A 132 19.11 -5.53 -14.97
CA SER A 132 18.63 -6.37 -16.08
C SER A 132 17.12 -6.66 -16.00
N TYR A 133 16.58 -6.82 -14.81
CA TYR A 133 15.15 -7.02 -14.61
C TYR A 133 14.33 -5.82 -15.11
N TYR A 134 14.73 -4.61 -14.75
CA TYR A 134 14.07 -3.40 -15.20
C TYR A 134 14.20 -3.18 -16.70
N LYS A 135 15.40 -3.41 -17.26
CA LYS A 135 15.62 -3.34 -18.71
C LYS A 135 14.73 -4.30 -19.48
N ASN A 136 14.58 -5.53 -19.01
CA ASN A 136 13.70 -6.51 -19.65
C ASN A 136 12.23 -6.09 -19.66
N ILE A 137 11.76 -5.43 -18.60
CA ILE A 137 10.39 -4.88 -18.59
C ILE A 137 10.28 -3.73 -19.58
N ILE A 138 11.16 -2.73 -19.49
CA ILE A 138 11.10 -1.49 -20.27
C ILE A 138 11.17 -1.77 -21.77
N ASN A 139 11.96 -2.75 -22.20
CA ASN A 139 12.12 -3.12 -23.61
C ASN A 139 10.82 -3.57 -24.29
N ASN A 140 9.76 -3.85 -23.55
CA ASN A 140 8.45 -4.20 -24.10
C ASN A 140 7.54 -2.97 -24.32
N TYR A 141 8.03 -1.76 -24.02
CA TYR A 141 7.25 -0.52 -24.08
C TYR A 141 8.01 0.56 -24.85
N ASP A 142 7.27 1.48 -25.45
CA ASP A 142 7.87 2.60 -26.19
C ASP A 142 8.49 3.63 -25.22
N ASN A 143 7.88 3.82 -24.05
CA ASN A 143 8.34 4.75 -23.02
C ASN A 143 8.21 4.14 -21.62
N ALA A 144 9.02 4.65 -20.69
CA ALA A 144 8.95 4.28 -19.28
C ALA A 144 8.99 5.51 -18.37
N ILE A 145 8.20 5.49 -17.31
CA ILE A 145 8.20 6.52 -16.27
C ILE A 145 8.60 5.87 -14.95
N LEU A 146 9.74 6.29 -14.42
CA LEU A 146 10.28 5.82 -13.15
C LEU A 146 9.72 6.71 -12.03
N VAL A 147 8.91 6.11 -11.15
CA VAL A 147 8.32 6.79 -9.98
C VAL A 147 9.09 6.39 -8.74
N CYS A 148 9.76 7.33 -8.09
CA CYS A 148 10.59 7.04 -6.92
C CYS A 148 10.67 8.25 -5.96
N GLU A 149 10.86 7.95 -4.68
CA GLU A 149 11.04 8.96 -3.63
C GLU A 149 12.31 9.82 -3.87
N ASP A 150 13.41 9.19 -4.29
CA ASP A 150 14.69 9.83 -4.58
C ASP A 150 15.50 9.02 -5.62
N LYS A 151 16.65 9.58 -6.04
CA LYS A 151 17.56 8.95 -7.00
C LYS A 151 18.63 8.04 -6.38
N LYS A 152 18.48 7.63 -5.14
CA LYS A 152 19.53 6.80 -4.48
C LYS A 152 19.63 5.38 -5.03
N ASN A 153 18.60 4.90 -5.72
CA ASN A 153 18.67 3.60 -6.38
C ASN A 153 19.64 3.66 -7.57
N PRO A 154 20.77 2.92 -7.55
CA PRO A 154 21.80 3.01 -8.59
C PRO A 154 21.31 2.60 -9.99
N CYS A 155 20.22 1.84 -10.09
CA CYS A 155 19.65 1.48 -11.38
C CYS A 155 19.03 2.68 -12.13
N ILE A 156 18.61 3.72 -11.40
CA ILE A 156 17.93 4.89 -12.00
C ILE A 156 18.85 5.62 -12.95
N ASP A 157 20.07 5.94 -12.52
CA ASP A 157 21.02 6.70 -13.36
C ASP A 157 21.42 5.94 -14.64
N ASP A 158 21.52 4.61 -14.55
CA ASP A 158 21.78 3.78 -15.72
C ASP A 158 20.60 3.69 -16.69
N LEU A 159 19.39 3.67 -16.16
CA LEU A 159 18.17 3.66 -16.98
C LEU A 159 17.95 4.99 -17.68
N LEU A 160 18.17 6.11 -16.98
CA LEU A 160 18.01 7.46 -17.53
C LEU A 160 18.99 7.83 -18.66
N LYS A 161 19.97 7.00 -18.96
CA LYS A 161 20.80 7.14 -20.17
C LYS A 161 20.02 6.83 -21.45
N GLN A 162 18.86 6.20 -21.37
CA GLN A 162 17.98 5.92 -22.50
C GLN A 162 17.01 7.09 -22.71
N GLN A 163 16.80 7.49 -23.97
CA GLN A 163 16.01 8.70 -24.32
C GLN A 163 14.50 8.57 -24.04
N ASN A 164 14.00 7.33 -23.97
CA ASN A 164 12.59 7.05 -23.77
C ASN A 164 12.22 6.78 -22.30
N ILE A 165 13.09 7.13 -21.36
CA ILE A 165 12.87 6.94 -19.93
C ILE A 165 12.84 8.29 -19.22
N GLU A 166 11.75 8.53 -18.52
CA GLU A 166 11.55 9.71 -17.67
C GLU A 166 11.58 9.32 -16.19
N TYR A 167 11.92 10.30 -15.35
CA TYR A 167 11.93 10.16 -13.90
C TYR A 167 10.99 11.17 -13.27
N THR A 168 10.21 10.74 -12.30
CA THR A 168 9.38 11.61 -11.47
C THR A 168 9.55 11.28 -9.99
N SER A 169 9.60 12.33 -9.16
CA SER A 169 9.61 12.26 -7.71
C SER A 169 8.64 13.29 -7.17
N ASN A 170 7.65 12.85 -6.45
CA ASN A 170 6.58 13.71 -5.97
C ASN A 170 6.28 13.40 -4.49
N THR A 171 5.18 13.97 -3.98
CA THR A 171 4.59 13.51 -2.72
C THR A 171 4.02 12.11 -2.87
N VAL A 172 3.91 11.39 -1.76
CA VAL A 172 3.34 10.03 -1.74
C VAL A 172 1.95 10.00 -2.38
N GLU A 173 1.14 11.03 -2.13
CA GLU A 173 -0.20 11.16 -2.69
C GLU A 173 -0.19 11.21 -4.22
N LYS A 174 0.72 12.00 -4.79
CA LYS A 174 0.83 12.15 -6.23
C LYS A 174 1.41 10.90 -6.88
N ASP A 175 2.41 10.27 -6.29
CA ASP A 175 3.00 9.04 -6.78
C ASP A 175 1.97 7.90 -6.78
N LEU A 176 1.17 7.77 -5.72
CA LEU A 176 0.07 6.81 -5.67
C LEU A 176 -1.00 7.09 -6.73
N SER A 177 -1.29 8.37 -7.00
CA SER A 177 -2.24 8.76 -8.06
C SER A 177 -1.73 8.42 -9.47
N ILE A 178 -0.41 8.47 -9.70
CA ILE A 178 0.21 8.09 -10.98
C ILE A 178 0.20 6.57 -11.16
N LEU A 179 0.38 5.82 -10.08
CA LEU A 179 0.49 4.35 -10.09
C LEU A 179 -0.88 3.64 -10.01
N SER A 180 -1.97 4.37 -9.80
CA SER A 180 -3.33 3.84 -9.67
C SER A 180 -4.06 3.77 -11.00
#